data_9b97f4e5156bd57fa8d49a3457b14732
#
_entry.id   9b97f4e5156bd57fa8d49a3457b14732
#
_cell.length_a   1.000
_cell.length_b   1.000
_cell.length_c   1.000
_cell.angle_alpha   90.00
_cell.angle_beta   90.00
_cell.angle_gamma   90.00
#
_symmetry.space_group_name_H-M   'P 1'
#
loop_
_entity.id
_entity.type
_entity.pdbx_description
1 polymer ?
#
loop_
_entity_poly.entity_id
_entity_poly.type
_entity_poly.pdbx_seq_one_letter_code
_entity_poly.pdbx_strand_id
1 'polypeptide(L)'
;MSATLLATYIFILYQSFCTHYGGLIKAGQHHPLSSKEVDQLGRTYRTICKLFRGEIVAERSYLDDVPNIRGYIARIRTNLAHHIDATDLDFYYPKDSADKSMYRVSSDPEKVKIRDTQGEYSFVDYPTWKIIK
;
A
#
# COMPACT_ATOMS: atom_id res chain seq x y z
N MET A 1 10.95 8.48 6.46
CA MET A 1 9.48 8.30 6.36
C MET A 1 8.93 7.87 7.71
N SER A 2 7.83 8.45 8.15
CA SER A 2 7.20 8.05 9.41
C SER A 2 6.64 6.63 9.34
N ALA A 3 6.38 6.01 10.50
CA ALA A 3 5.80 4.67 10.53
C ALA A 3 4.43 4.60 9.84
N THR A 4 3.61 5.64 9.97
CA THR A 4 2.30 5.72 9.32
C THR A 4 2.43 5.75 7.79
N LEU A 5 3.32 6.58 7.27
CA LEU A 5 3.56 6.67 5.83
C LEU A 5 4.17 5.38 5.28
N LEU A 6 5.09 4.77 6.03
CA LEU A 6 5.69 3.49 5.63
C LEU A 6 4.63 2.39 5.56
N ALA A 7 3.77 2.27 6.56
CA ALA A 7 2.70 1.26 6.56
C ALA A 7 1.75 1.47 5.38
N THR A 8 1.38 2.72 5.09
CA THR A 8 0.51 3.04 3.95
C THR A 8 1.20 2.70 2.63
N TYR A 9 2.49 3.02 2.50
CA TYR A 9 3.26 2.69 1.29
C TYR A 9 3.35 1.16 1.09
N ILE A 10 3.61 0.41 2.16
CA ILE A 10 3.63 -1.05 2.12
C ILE A 10 2.26 -1.60 1.70
N PHE A 11 1.18 -1.01 2.17
CA PHE A 11 -0.16 -1.39 1.75
C PHE A 11 -0.37 -1.18 0.24
N ILE A 12 0.10 -0.06 -0.30
CA ILE A 12 0.03 0.19 -1.74
C ILE A 12 0.84 -0.85 -2.53
N LEU A 13 2.04 -1.17 -2.06
CA LEU A 13 2.87 -2.21 -2.68
C LEU A 13 2.18 -3.57 -2.63
N TYR A 14 1.60 -3.92 -1.48
CA TYR A 14 0.87 -5.18 -1.32
C TYR A 14 -0.29 -5.28 -2.30
N GLN A 15 -1.11 -4.23 -2.38
CA GLN A 15 -2.23 -4.18 -3.31
C GLN A 15 -1.79 -4.21 -4.77
N SER A 16 -0.65 -3.59 -5.08
CA SER A 16 -0.12 -3.56 -6.45
C SER A 16 0.44 -4.91 -6.89
N PHE A 17 1.13 -5.64 -6.00
CA PHE A 17 1.91 -6.82 -6.37
C PHE A 17 1.33 -8.14 -5.90
N CYS A 18 0.57 -8.14 -4.81
CA CYS A 18 0.14 -9.36 -4.14
C CYS A 18 -1.36 -9.63 -4.24
N THR A 19 -2.13 -8.78 -4.90
CA THR A 19 -3.57 -8.95 -5.09
C THR A 19 -3.93 -8.87 -6.58
N HIS A 20 -5.10 -9.39 -6.92
CA HIS A 20 -5.62 -9.33 -8.28
C HIS A 20 -6.01 -7.91 -8.72
N TYR A 21 -6.15 -6.98 -7.79
CA TYR A 21 -6.51 -5.60 -8.13
C TYR A 21 -5.42 -4.86 -8.88
N GLY A 22 -4.15 -5.18 -8.62
CA GLY A 22 -3.01 -4.50 -9.23
C GLY A 22 -2.80 -3.06 -8.76
N GLY A 23 -3.37 -2.69 -7.64
CA GLY A 23 -3.25 -1.36 -7.06
C GLY A 23 -4.16 -1.15 -5.87
N LEU A 24 -4.03 -0.01 -5.21
CA LEU A 24 -4.89 0.40 -4.10
C LEU A 24 -6.12 1.12 -4.64
N ILE A 25 -7.29 0.54 -4.43
CA ILE A 25 -8.56 1.08 -4.92
C ILE A 25 -8.95 2.31 -4.12
N LYS A 26 -9.28 3.39 -4.83
CA LYS A 26 -9.69 4.67 -4.21
C LYS A 26 -11.11 4.64 -3.64
N ALA A 27 -11.91 3.66 -3.97
CA ALA A 27 -13.32 3.53 -3.63
C ALA A 27 -14.13 4.72 -4.16
N GLY A 28 -14.93 4.51 -5.19
CA GLY A 28 -15.72 5.58 -5.78
C GLY A 28 -16.47 5.11 -7.02
N GLN A 29 -16.93 6.04 -7.82
CA GLN A 29 -17.79 5.78 -8.97
C GLN A 29 -17.17 4.84 -10.01
N HIS A 30 -15.85 4.91 -10.20
CA HIS A 30 -15.16 4.14 -11.22
C HIS A 30 -14.85 2.71 -10.81
N HIS A 31 -14.86 2.44 -9.50
CA HIS A 31 -14.65 1.10 -8.98
C HIS A 31 -15.44 0.91 -7.68
N PRO A 32 -16.75 0.66 -7.81
CA PRO A 32 -17.56 0.40 -6.62
C PRO A 32 -17.15 -0.89 -5.95
N LEU A 33 -17.09 -0.87 -4.62
CA LEU A 33 -16.68 -2.02 -3.82
C LEU A 33 -17.90 -2.67 -3.18
N SER A 34 -17.93 -4.01 -3.20
CA SER A 34 -18.90 -4.77 -2.42
C SER A 34 -18.58 -4.67 -0.93
N SER A 35 -19.54 -4.99 -0.07
CA SER A 35 -19.32 -5.04 1.38
C SER A 35 -18.19 -5.99 1.75
N LYS A 36 -18.10 -7.12 1.06
CA LYS A 36 -17.04 -8.11 1.29
C LYS A 36 -15.66 -7.54 0.94
N GLU A 37 -15.56 -6.81 -0.16
CA GLU A 37 -14.31 -6.18 -0.58
C GLU A 37 -13.88 -5.06 0.38
N VAL A 38 -14.83 -4.25 0.85
CA VAL A 38 -14.57 -3.22 1.86
C VAL A 38 -14.03 -3.84 3.14
N ASP A 39 -14.65 -4.91 3.62
CA ASP A 39 -14.20 -5.62 4.82
C ASP A 39 -12.80 -6.21 4.64
N GLN A 40 -12.53 -6.82 3.49
CA GLN A 40 -11.22 -7.42 3.20
C GLN A 40 -10.12 -6.37 3.14
N LEU A 41 -10.35 -5.26 2.45
CA LEU A 41 -9.39 -4.16 2.38
C LEU A 41 -9.12 -3.56 3.75
N GLY A 42 -10.16 -3.38 4.55
CA GLY A 42 -10.02 -2.89 5.92
C GLY A 42 -9.17 -3.80 6.79
N ARG A 43 -9.41 -5.10 6.74
CA ARG A 43 -8.61 -6.09 7.48
C ARG A 43 -7.16 -6.08 7.04
N THR A 44 -6.91 -6.06 5.75
CA THR A 44 -5.55 -6.01 5.19
C THR A 44 -4.83 -4.76 5.66
N TYR A 45 -5.46 -3.60 5.56
CA TYR A 45 -4.86 -2.34 5.98
C TYR A 45 -4.54 -2.34 7.48
N ARG A 46 -5.47 -2.76 8.32
CA ARG A 46 -5.27 -2.83 9.78
C ARG A 46 -4.14 -3.80 10.15
N THR A 47 -4.06 -4.94 9.48
CA THR A 47 -2.99 -5.91 9.71
C THR A 47 -1.63 -5.33 9.38
N ILE A 48 -1.50 -4.68 8.23
CA ILE A 48 -0.25 -4.03 7.82
C ILE A 48 0.13 -2.90 8.79
N CYS A 49 -0.83 -2.09 9.21
CA CYS A 49 -0.59 -1.04 10.20
C CYS A 49 -0.08 -1.63 11.52
N LYS A 50 -0.68 -2.70 12.00
CA LYS A 50 -0.23 -3.37 13.23
C LYS A 50 1.20 -3.88 13.10
N LEU A 51 1.53 -4.49 11.97
CA LEU A 51 2.86 -5.07 11.74
C LEU A 51 3.95 -4.01 11.62
N PHE A 52 3.68 -2.88 10.96
CA PHE A 52 4.71 -1.90 10.62
C PHE A 52 4.66 -0.61 11.43
N ARG A 53 3.54 -0.32 12.08
CA ARG A 53 3.43 0.80 13.02
C ARG A 53 3.58 0.36 14.47
N GLY A 54 3.32 -0.92 14.75
CA GLY A 54 3.29 -1.45 16.11
C GLY A 54 2.09 -0.97 16.93
N GLU A 55 1.07 -0.42 16.28
CA GLU A 55 -0.14 0.09 16.93
C GLU A 55 -1.37 -0.72 16.52
N ILE A 56 -2.29 -0.90 17.47
CA ILE A 56 -3.61 -1.46 17.16
C ILE A 56 -4.47 -0.33 16.59
N VAL A 57 -4.84 -0.45 15.33
CA VAL A 57 -5.74 0.49 14.67
C VAL A 57 -7.18 0.07 14.97
N ALA A 58 -8.01 1.03 15.40
CA ALA A 58 -9.42 0.76 15.71
C ALA A 58 -10.13 0.17 14.49
N GLU A 59 -11.00 -0.81 14.76
CA GLU A 59 -11.81 -1.41 13.72
C GLU A 59 -12.81 -0.40 13.20
N ARG A 60 -12.77 -0.15 11.89
CA ARG A 60 -13.70 0.74 11.21
C ARG A 60 -13.73 0.39 9.73
N SER A 61 -14.70 0.93 9.02
CA SER A 61 -14.82 0.71 7.57
C SER A 61 -13.60 1.24 6.83
N TYR A 62 -13.13 0.49 5.83
CA TYR A 62 -12.10 0.95 4.92
C TYR A 62 -12.46 2.29 4.27
N LEU A 63 -13.74 2.52 4.01
CA LEU A 63 -14.22 3.78 3.42
C LEU A 63 -13.91 4.99 4.30
N ASP A 64 -13.85 4.81 5.61
CA ASP A 64 -13.48 5.87 6.55
C ASP A 64 -11.99 6.16 6.52
N ASP A 65 -11.15 5.19 6.09
CA ASP A 65 -9.71 5.37 5.98
C ASP A 65 -9.28 6.03 4.67
N VAL A 66 -10.09 5.93 3.61
CA VAL A 66 -9.73 6.44 2.28
C VAL A 66 -9.31 7.91 2.28
N PRO A 67 -10.01 8.85 2.96
CA PRO A 67 -9.57 10.25 2.98
C PRO A 67 -8.19 10.43 3.61
N ASN A 68 -7.90 9.70 4.70
CA ASN A 68 -6.60 9.74 5.37
C ASN A 68 -5.50 9.17 4.47
N ILE A 69 -5.79 8.07 3.77
CA ILE A 69 -4.85 7.44 2.84
C ILE A 69 -4.48 8.42 1.72
N ARG A 70 -5.43 9.18 1.18
CA ARG A 70 -5.14 10.21 0.16
C ARG A 70 -4.13 11.24 0.66
N GLY A 71 -4.30 11.70 1.90
CA GLY A 71 -3.36 12.63 2.53
C GLY A 71 -1.98 12.01 2.71
N TYR A 72 -1.92 10.76 3.13
CA TYR A 72 -0.66 10.03 3.29
C TYR A 72 0.05 9.82 1.97
N ILE A 73 -0.68 9.54 0.89
CA ILE A 73 -0.08 9.37 -0.44
C ILE A 73 0.63 10.64 -0.90
N ALA A 74 0.04 11.81 -0.69
CA ALA A 74 0.70 13.07 -1.02
C ALA A 74 2.02 13.22 -0.27
N ARG A 75 2.05 12.88 1.01
CA ARG A 75 3.27 12.93 1.84
C ARG A 75 4.29 11.87 1.42
N ILE A 76 3.85 10.67 1.06
CA ILE A 76 4.72 9.61 0.54
C ILE A 76 5.39 10.08 -0.73
N ARG A 77 4.64 10.67 -1.65
CA ARG A 77 5.18 11.21 -2.90
C ARG A 77 6.25 12.26 -2.64
N THR A 78 5.99 13.18 -1.75
CA THR A 78 6.97 14.22 -1.37
C THR A 78 8.22 13.59 -0.75
N ASN A 79 8.06 12.63 0.15
CA ASN A 79 9.17 11.95 0.80
C ASN A 79 10.04 11.21 -0.21
N LEU A 80 9.44 10.44 -1.11
CA LEU A 80 10.18 9.72 -2.14
C LEU A 80 10.93 10.65 -3.07
N ALA A 81 10.32 11.77 -3.46
CA ALA A 81 10.96 12.76 -4.33
C ALA A 81 12.20 13.39 -3.69
N HIS A 82 12.27 13.47 -2.35
CA HIS A 82 13.44 13.98 -1.64
C HIS A 82 14.56 12.96 -1.47
N HIS A 83 14.25 11.66 -1.50
CA HIS A 83 15.21 10.61 -1.14
C HIS A 83 15.61 9.68 -2.28
N ILE A 84 14.94 9.75 -3.42
CA ILE A 84 15.17 8.88 -4.57
C ILE A 84 15.53 9.73 -5.79
N ASP A 85 16.55 9.31 -6.54
CA ASP A 85 16.95 9.99 -7.77
C ASP A 85 15.80 10.04 -8.78
N ALA A 86 15.72 11.14 -9.53
CA ALA A 86 14.65 11.34 -10.50
C ALA A 86 14.54 10.19 -11.53
N THR A 87 15.67 9.56 -11.87
CA THR A 87 15.70 8.43 -12.81
C THR A 87 15.02 7.19 -12.26
N ASP A 88 15.04 7.00 -10.93
CA ASP A 88 14.47 5.83 -10.28
C ASP A 88 13.08 6.11 -9.68
N LEU A 89 12.73 7.39 -9.56
CA LEU A 89 11.51 7.80 -8.87
C LEU A 89 10.25 7.17 -9.47
N ASP A 90 10.17 7.10 -10.79
CA ASP A 90 9.02 6.54 -11.50
C ASP A 90 8.73 5.07 -11.13
N PHE A 91 9.75 4.31 -10.74
CA PHE A 91 9.56 2.91 -10.35
C PHE A 91 8.88 2.75 -9.00
N TYR A 92 9.10 3.70 -8.10
CA TYR A 92 8.65 3.60 -6.70
C TYR A 92 7.51 4.54 -6.35
N TYR A 93 7.25 5.51 -7.19
CA TYR A 93 6.30 6.58 -6.94
C TYR A 93 4.86 6.07 -7.13
N PRO A 94 3.98 6.21 -6.14
CA PRO A 94 2.58 5.85 -6.32
C PRO A 94 1.91 6.76 -7.35
N LYS A 95 1.42 6.18 -8.41
CA LYS A 95 0.78 6.90 -9.51
C LYS A 95 -0.70 6.57 -9.60
N ASP A 96 -1.48 7.50 -10.12
CA ASP A 96 -2.85 7.23 -10.48
C ASP A 96 -2.90 6.27 -11.66
N SER A 97 -3.83 5.31 -11.63
CA SER A 97 -4.13 4.50 -12.81
C SER A 97 -4.74 5.36 -13.92
N ALA A 98 -4.76 4.83 -15.15
CA ALA A 98 -5.26 5.59 -16.32
C ALA A 98 -6.69 6.11 -16.13
N ASP A 99 -7.56 5.32 -15.50
CA ASP A 99 -8.95 5.70 -15.18
C ASP A 99 -9.09 6.42 -13.84
N LYS A 100 -7.98 6.65 -13.13
CA LYS A 100 -7.91 7.29 -11.81
C LYS A 100 -8.68 6.54 -10.70
N SER A 101 -8.95 5.26 -10.89
CA SER A 101 -9.65 4.44 -9.88
C SER A 101 -8.72 3.86 -8.81
N MET A 102 -7.41 3.84 -9.05
CA MET A 102 -6.42 3.22 -8.18
C MET A 102 -5.14 4.04 -8.08
N TYR A 103 -4.40 3.82 -6.98
CA TYR A 103 -2.99 4.19 -6.87
C TYR A 103 -2.15 2.94 -7.14
N ARG A 104 -1.14 3.06 -7.98
CA ARG A 104 -0.29 1.92 -8.37
C ARG A 104 1.18 2.26 -8.27
N VAL A 105 1.98 1.26 -7.89
CA VAL A 105 3.42 1.29 -8.04
C VAL A 105 3.76 0.37 -9.21
N SER A 106 4.48 0.90 -10.21
CA SER A 106 4.69 0.23 -11.50
C SER A 106 6.01 -0.52 -11.61
N SER A 107 6.78 -0.63 -10.52
CA SER A 107 8.07 -1.31 -10.58
C SER A 107 7.91 -2.82 -10.79
N ASP A 108 8.99 -3.45 -11.26
CA ASP A 108 9.06 -4.91 -11.31
C ASP A 108 9.01 -5.45 -9.87
N PRO A 109 8.03 -6.31 -9.53
CA PRO A 109 7.91 -6.84 -8.18
C PRO A 109 9.17 -7.54 -7.67
N GLU A 110 9.96 -8.14 -8.56
CA GLU A 110 11.20 -8.82 -8.18
C GLU A 110 12.29 -7.85 -7.74
N LYS A 111 12.21 -6.59 -8.14
CA LYS A 111 13.18 -5.56 -7.77
C LYS A 111 12.83 -4.86 -6.47
N VAL A 112 11.63 -5.03 -5.98
CA VAL A 112 11.19 -4.44 -4.70
C VAL A 112 11.46 -5.47 -3.61
N LYS A 113 12.27 -5.08 -2.62
CA LYS A 113 12.69 -5.97 -1.54
C LYS A 113 12.27 -5.40 -0.19
N ILE A 114 12.01 -6.31 0.74
CA ILE A 114 11.70 -5.97 2.11
C ILE A 114 12.72 -6.66 3.02
N ARG A 115 13.23 -5.91 3.99
CA ARG A 115 14.21 -6.42 4.96
C ARG A 115 13.63 -6.34 6.37
N ASP A 116 13.79 -7.40 7.11
CA ASP A 116 13.48 -7.45 8.53
C ASP A 116 14.66 -8.02 9.32
N THR A 117 14.48 -8.32 10.60
CA THR A 117 15.53 -8.89 11.45
C THR A 117 15.93 -10.30 11.05
N GLN A 118 15.11 -11.00 10.27
CA GLN A 118 15.35 -12.38 9.83
C GLN A 118 16.07 -12.44 8.47
N GLY A 119 16.09 -11.35 7.70
CA GLY A 119 16.75 -11.32 6.42
C GLY A 119 16.08 -10.40 5.40
N GLU A 120 16.48 -10.59 4.15
CA GLU A 120 15.97 -9.84 3.01
C GLU A 120 15.17 -10.77 2.08
N TYR A 121 14.03 -10.31 1.63
CA TYR A 121 13.12 -11.08 0.77
C TYR A 121 12.70 -10.21 -0.40
N SER A 122 12.38 -10.81 -1.55
CA SER A 122 11.60 -10.08 -2.53
C SER A 122 10.21 -9.79 -1.92
N PHE A 123 9.64 -8.64 -2.26
CA PHE A 123 8.42 -8.17 -1.58
C PHE A 123 7.29 -9.20 -1.67
N VAL A 124 7.08 -9.81 -2.85
CA VAL A 124 5.99 -10.77 -3.06
C VAL A 124 6.17 -12.08 -2.28
N ASP A 125 7.41 -12.42 -1.92
CA ASP A 125 7.73 -13.66 -1.20
C ASP A 125 7.87 -13.45 0.31
N TYR A 126 7.57 -12.27 0.81
CA TYR A 126 7.70 -11.99 2.23
C TYR A 126 6.77 -12.91 3.04
N PRO A 127 7.32 -13.74 3.97
CA PRO A 127 6.53 -14.77 4.66
C PRO A 127 5.32 -14.24 5.42
N THR A 128 5.41 -13.01 5.91
CA THR A 128 4.34 -12.37 6.69
C THR A 128 3.04 -12.23 5.90
N TRP A 129 3.09 -12.17 4.57
CA TRP A 129 1.89 -12.05 3.76
C TRP A 129 0.95 -13.25 3.86
N LYS A 130 1.43 -14.39 4.31
CA LYS A 130 0.60 -15.58 4.55
C LYS A 130 -0.44 -15.35 5.64
N ILE A 131 -0.16 -14.45 6.59
CA ILE A 131 -1.07 -14.12 7.68
C ILE A 131 -2.29 -13.34 7.16
N ILE A 132 -2.11 -12.59 6.10
CA ILE A 132 -3.16 -11.71 5.53
C ILE A 132 -4.13 -12.50 4.66
N LYS A 133 -3.66 -13.55 4.03
CA LYS A 133 -4.47 -14.38 3.13
C LYS A 133 -5.43 -15.33 3.92
#